data_ecf0f9975fb115023601c292cfbc7797
#
_entry.id   ecf0f9975fb115023601c292cfbc7797
#
_cell.length_a   1.000
_cell.length_b   1.000
_cell.length_c   1.000
_cell.angle_alpha   90.00
_cell.angle_beta   90.00
_cell.angle_gamma   90.00
#
_symmetry.space_group_name_H-M   'P 1'
#
loop_
_entity.id
_entity.type
_entity.pdbx_description
1 polymer ?
#
loop_
_entity_poly.entity_id
_entity_poly.type
_entity_poly.pdbx_seq_one_letter_code
_entity_poly.pdbx_strand_id
1 'polypeptide(L)'
;MIGELAALGAALSWTVSAILYKEALVKTKPISANIVRLGCTSLFLLVLLVALGRLAVLTNLSLYVVVLAGVSGIIGLGVGDTLYMASLKLIGVARAVPITCIYPLFNILWAIFLLKETVTLPVAAGATIIVLGIWLLSREQTGKKSQNKKIMAKGVFFALSTALAWSISIVMIDMAVTLPETGSLDHAFVINTVRVVAVAFSLLVLSPLADRKFEFLKMKKRTAIALISGGFVALGVGWFLLAYSFLHIPQSQAVPLSSTTPLYSTFAGKSLLNEKITAKIALGSLLVVIGVFMIFTLP
;
A
#
# COMPACT_ATOMS: atom_id res chain seq x y z
N MET A 1 8.42 -0.32 -19.90
CA MET A 1 9.28 -1.10 -18.97
C MET A 1 9.65 -0.37 -17.67
N ILE A 2 9.92 0.96 -17.69
CA ILE A 2 10.27 1.68 -16.44
C ILE A 2 9.10 1.73 -15.46
N GLY A 3 7.89 1.99 -15.95
CA GLY A 3 6.68 2.06 -15.11
C GLY A 3 6.34 0.73 -14.44
N GLU A 4 6.40 -0.36 -15.19
CA GLU A 4 6.14 -1.71 -14.68
C GLU A 4 7.19 -2.13 -13.64
N LEU A 5 8.47 -1.84 -13.90
CA LEU A 5 9.55 -2.10 -12.95
C LEU A 5 9.39 -1.27 -11.68
N ALA A 6 8.94 -0.02 -11.79
CA ALA A 6 8.64 0.83 -10.65
C ALA A 6 7.46 0.25 -9.83
N ALA A 7 6.38 -0.20 -10.47
CA ALA A 7 5.26 -0.84 -9.80
C ALA A 7 5.66 -2.14 -9.07
N LEU A 8 6.48 -3.00 -9.69
CA LEU A 8 7.04 -4.19 -9.03
C LEU A 8 8.01 -3.83 -7.90
N GLY A 9 8.80 -2.76 -8.06
CA GLY A 9 9.65 -2.20 -7.01
C GLY A 9 8.85 -1.72 -5.80
N ALA A 10 7.67 -1.14 -6.02
CA ALA A 10 6.74 -0.80 -4.94
C ALA A 10 6.28 -2.05 -4.17
N ALA A 11 5.89 -3.11 -4.88
CA ALA A 11 5.50 -4.39 -4.27
C ALA A 11 6.63 -5.01 -3.43
N LEU A 12 7.86 -4.97 -3.93
CA LEU A 12 9.04 -5.43 -3.20
C LEU A 12 9.29 -4.59 -1.95
N SER A 13 9.20 -3.26 -2.04
CA SER A 13 9.34 -2.34 -0.91
C SER A 13 8.31 -2.64 0.19
N TRP A 14 7.05 -2.88 -0.17
CA TRP A 14 6.01 -3.25 0.79
C TRP A 14 6.24 -4.62 1.41
N THR A 15 6.82 -5.57 0.66
CA THR A 15 7.23 -6.86 1.20
C THR A 15 8.31 -6.71 2.27
N VAL A 16 9.37 -5.97 1.97
CA VAL A 16 10.47 -5.69 2.93
C VAL A 16 9.92 -5.00 4.18
N SER A 17 9.06 -4.02 3.99
CA SER A 17 8.41 -3.31 5.10
C SER A 17 7.55 -4.25 5.96
N ALA A 18 6.78 -5.15 5.36
CA ALA A 18 5.96 -6.11 6.10
C ALA A 18 6.81 -7.04 6.99
N ILE A 19 7.99 -7.46 6.52
CA ILE A 19 8.95 -8.25 7.30
C ILE A 19 9.45 -7.45 8.50
N LEU A 20 9.82 -6.18 8.29
CA LEU A 20 10.28 -5.29 9.35
C LEU A 20 9.19 -5.02 10.42
N TYR A 21 7.92 -4.95 10.02
CA TYR A 21 6.81 -4.73 10.94
C TYR A 21 6.37 -5.98 11.70
N LYS A 22 6.68 -7.19 11.22
CA LYS A 22 6.15 -8.45 11.77
C LYS A 22 6.26 -8.54 13.30
N GLU A 23 7.42 -8.24 13.87
CA GLU A 23 7.63 -8.26 15.32
C GLU A 23 7.05 -7.02 16.03
N ALA A 24 7.08 -5.86 15.37
CA ALA A 24 6.63 -4.60 15.96
C ALA A 24 5.12 -4.57 16.20
N LEU A 25 4.32 -5.06 15.24
CA LEU A 25 2.85 -5.01 15.29
C LEU A 25 2.24 -5.98 16.31
N VAL A 26 2.94 -7.04 16.70
CA VAL A 26 2.44 -7.98 17.74
C VAL A 26 2.23 -7.27 19.07
N LYS A 27 3.10 -6.32 19.44
CA LYS A 27 3.14 -5.65 20.74
C LYS A 27 2.63 -4.22 20.74
N THR A 28 2.17 -3.72 19.59
CA THR A 28 1.83 -2.30 19.42
C THR A 28 0.38 -2.14 18.96
N LYS A 29 -0.29 -1.07 19.40
CA LYS A 29 -1.59 -0.70 18.83
C LYS A 29 -1.40 -0.23 17.38
N PRO A 30 -2.30 -0.59 16.46
CA PRO A 30 -2.23 -0.16 15.06
C PRO A 30 -2.06 1.37 14.90
N ILE A 31 -2.84 2.13 15.65
CA ILE A 31 -2.79 3.60 15.56
C ILE A 31 -1.45 4.16 16.05
N SER A 32 -0.90 3.64 17.16
CA SER A 32 0.39 4.07 17.68
C SER A 32 1.54 3.70 16.73
N ALA A 33 1.47 2.52 16.09
CA ALA A 33 2.41 2.11 15.06
C ALA A 33 2.33 3.03 13.83
N ASN A 34 1.10 3.39 13.43
CA ASN A 34 0.86 4.27 12.28
C ASN A 34 1.38 5.70 12.54
N ILE A 35 1.18 6.25 13.73
CA ILE A 35 1.70 7.56 14.14
C ILE A 35 3.23 7.58 14.04
N VAL A 36 3.94 6.58 14.59
CA VAL A 36 5.41 6.53 14.57
C VAL A 36 5.95 6.42 13.14
N ARG A 37 5.45 5.46 12.35
CA ARG A 37 5.96 5.24 11.00
C ARG A 37 5.70 6.43 10.09
N LEU A 38 4.50 7.04 10.14
CA LEU A 38 4.15 8.21 9.33
C LEU A 38 4.86 9.47 9.82
N GLY A 39 4.92 9.71 11.13
CA GLY A 39 5.59 10.87 11.69
C GLY A 39 7.08 10.88 11.37
N CYS A 40 7.80 9.78 11.60
CA CYS A 40 9.23 9.71 11.28
C CYS A 40 9.51 9.73 9.77
N THR A 41 8.68 9.06 8.97
CA THR A 41 8.85 9.08 7.50
C THR A 41 8.57 10.48 6.94
N SER A 42 7.56 11.20 7.46
CA SER A 42 7.27 12.57 7.02
C SER A 42 8.43 13.51 7.31
N LEU A 43 9.00 13.43 8.52
CA LEU A 43 10.17 14.22 8.89
C LEU A 43 11.37 13.93 7.98
N PHE A 44 11.64 12.62 7.72
CA PHE A 44 12.71 12.21 6.84
C PHE A 44 12.51 12.73 5.41
N LEU A 45 11.29 12.59 4.85
CA LEU A 45 10.98 13.07 3.50
C LEU A 45 11.09 14.59 3.40
N LEU A 46 10.69 15.34 4.43
CA LEU A 46 10.87 16.80 4.46
C LEU A 46 12.36 17.19 4.49
N VAL A 47 13.17 16.52 5.31
CA VAL A 47 14.63 16.75 5.34
C VAL A 47 15.24 16.43 3.97
N LEU A 48 14.85 15.30 3.36
CA LEU A 48 15.32 14.89 2.04
C LEU A 48 14.90 15.88 0.95
N LEU A 49 13.67 16.41 1.02
CA LEU A 49 13.15 17.42 0.09
C LEU A 49 13.98 18.70 0.13
N VAL A 50 14.36 19.16 1.34
CA VAL A 50 15.24 20.31 1.53
C VAL A 50 16.64 20.00 1.03
N ALA A 51 17.21 18.84 1.40
CA ALA A 51 18.55 18.44 1.01
C ALA A 51 18.73 18.29 -0.51
N LEU A 52 17.69 17.84 -1.20
CA LEU A 52 17.68 17.75 -2.67
C LEU A 52 17.36 19.09 -3.39
N GLY A 53 17.13 20.18 -2.64
CA GLY A 53 16.79 21.48 -3.21
C GLY A 53 15.43 21.52 -3.94
N ARG A 54 14.47 20.66 -3.53
CA ARG A 54 13.17 20.54 -4.21
C ARG A 54 12.07 21.39 -3.60
N LEU A 55 12.38 22.33 -2.74
CA LEU A 55 11.40 23.25 -2.14
C LEU A 55 10.65 24.08 -3.20
N ALA A 56 11.31 24.49 -4.27
CA ALA A 56 10.68 25.23 -5.36
C ALA A 56 9.57 24.39 -6.05
N VAL A 57 9.76 23.06 -6.18
CA VAL A 57 8.73 22.19 -6.73
C VAL A 57 7.52 22.15 -5.81
N LEU A 58 7.73 22.07 -4.48
CA LEU A 58 6.64 22.08 -3.50
C LEU A 58 5.86 23.40 -3.54
N THR A 59 6.54 24.55 -3.56
CA THR A 59 5.89 25.88 -3.55
C THR A 59 5.15 26.21 -4.85
N ASN A 60 5.51 25.57 -5.96
CA ASN A 60 4.87 25.74 -7.25
C ASN A 60 3.71 24.76 -7.51
N LEU A 61 3.47 23.80 -6.60
CA LEU A 61 2.31 22.92 -6.74
C LEU A 61 1.00 23.71 -6.61
N SER A 62 0.05 23.45 -7.49
CA SER A 62 -1.28 24.02 -7.38
C SER A 62 -1.98 23.52 -6.09
N LEU A 63 -2.86 24.35 -5.51
CA LEU A 63 -3.65 23.97 -4.36
C LEU A 63 -4.46 22.68 -4.62
N TYR A 64 -4.91 22.50 -5.84
CA TYR A 64 -5.64 21.29 -6.25
C TYR A 64 -4.80 20.02 -6.08
N VAL A 65 -3.54 20.03 -6.54
CA VAL A 65 -2.59 18.91 -6.37
C VAL A 65 -2.31 18.64 -4.89
N VAL A 66 -2.07 19.69 -4.10
CA VAL A 66 -1.82 19.57 -2.66
C VAL A 66 -3.02 18.95 -1.94
N VAL A 67 -4.24 19.37 -2.28
CA VAL A 67 -5.47 18.81 -1.70
C VAL A 67 -5.67 17.37 -2.12
N LEU A 68 -5.50 17.03 -3.41
CA LEU A 68 -5.58 15.64 -3.88
C LEU A 68 -4.60 14.73 -3.15
N ALA A 69 -3.33 15.14 -3.06
CA ALA A 69 -2.30 14.39 -2.36
C ALA A 69 -2.63 14.22 -0.87
N GLY A 70 -2.99 15.31 -0.18
CA GLY A 70 -3.32 15.30 1.24
C GLY A 70 -4.52 14.42 1.56
N VAL A 71 -5.62 14.58 0.84
CA VAL A 71 -6.84 13.77 1.01
C VAL A 71 -6.59 12.30 0.66
N SER A 72 -5.83 12.03 -0.42
CA SER A 72 -5.36 10.68 -0.77
C SER A 72 -4.64 10.02 0.41
N GLY A 73 -3.71 10.75 1.04
CA GLY A 73 -2.97 10.27 2.22
C GLY A 73 -3.89 9.94 3.39
N ILE A 74 -4.78 10.85 3.73
CA ILE A 74 -5.73 10.68 4.86
C ILE A 74 -6.64 9.47 4.62
N ILE A 75 -7.21 9.33 3.42
CA ILE A 75 -8.09 8.21 3.08
C ILE A 75 -7.30 6.88 3.06
N GLY A 76 -6.19 6.82 2.33
CA GLY A 76 -5.45 5.57 2.13
C GLY A 76 -4.61 5.17 3.33
N LEU A 77 -3.67 6.03 3.74
CA LEU A 77 -2.69 5.72 4.80
C LEU A 77 -3.24 5.98 6.20
N GLY A 78 -4.16 6.93 6.36
CA GLY A 78 -4.83 7.23 7.62
C GLY A 78 -5.94 6.21 7.89
N VAL A 79 -7.03 6.30 7.16
CA VAL A 79 -8.24 5.48 7.34
C VAL A 79 -8.00 4.04 6.84
N GLY A 80 -7.56 3.87 5.60
CA GLY A 80 -7.39 2.57 4.96
C GLY A 80 -6.44 1.65 5.75
N ASP A 81 -5.24 2.11 6.09
CA ASP A 81 -4.28 1.30 6.85
C ASP A 81 -4.76 1.00 8.28
N THR A 82 -5.48 1.93 8.92
CA THR A 82 -6.06 1.69 10.25
C THR A 82 -7.13 0.61 10.21
N LEU A 83 -8.03 0.66 9.22
CA LEU A 83 -9.05 -0.38 8.99
C LEU A 83 -8.42 -1.72 8.63
N TYR A 84 -7.36 -1.72 7.80
CA TYR A 84 -6.60 -2.93 7.48
C TYR A 84 -6.05 -3.61 8.73
N MET A 85 -5.34 -2.85 9.56
CA MET A 85 -4.78 -3.40 10.81
C MET A 85 -5.88 -3.86 11.78
N ALA A 86 -7.03 -3.18 11.82
CA ALA A 86 -8.19 -3.61 12.60
C ALA A 86 -8.79 -4.92 12.06
N SER A 87 -8.90 -5.05 10.73
CA SER A 87 -9.33 -6.30 10.08
C SER A 87 -8.37 -7.46 10.41
N LEU A 88 -7.05 -7.22 10.28
CA LEU A 88 -6.03 -8.22 10.64
C LEU A 88 -6.20 -8.73 12.09
N LYS A 89 -6.50 -7.84 13.03
CA LYS A 89 -6.76 -8.23 14.43
C LYS A 89 -8.02 -9.05 14.62
N LEU A 90 -9.09 -8.74 13.87
CA LEU A 90 -10.39 -9.38 14.02
C LEU A 90 -10.47 -10.74 13.34
N ILE A 91 -9.98 -10.88 12.12
CA ILE A 91 -10.17 -12.09 11.30
C ILE A 91 -8.88 -12.77 10.88
N GLY A 92 -7.72 -12.19 11.27
CA GLY A 92 -6.40 -12.72 10.98
C GLY A 92 -5.93 -12.44 9.55
N VAL A 93 -4.61 -12.59 9.33
CA VAL A 93 -3.94 -12.31 8.05
C VAL A 93 -4.54 -13.12 6.91
N ALA A 94 -4.77 -14.42 7.12
CA ALA A 94 -5.25 -15.36 6.12
C ALA A 94 -6.65 -15.04 5.53
N ARG A 95 -7.44 -14.18 6.19
CA ARG A 95 -8.74 -13.74 5.69
C ARG A 95 -8.74 -12.28 5.29
N ALA A 96 -8.09 -11.42 6.07
CA ALA A 96 -8.04 -10.00 5.79
C ALA A 96 -7.29 -9.71 4.47
N VAL A 97 -6.10 -10.30 4.27
CA VAL A 97 -5.29 -10.04 3.08
C VAL A 97 -6.00 -10.38 1.77
N PRO A 98 -6.60 -11.58 1.57
CA PRO A 98 -7.30 -11.87 0.31
C PRO A 98 -8.45 -10.90 0.03
N ILE A 99 -9.16 -10.46 1.09
CA ILE A 99 -10.29 -9.53 0.92
C ILE A 99 -9.78 -8.15 0.54
N THR A 100 -8.72 -7.66 1.18
CA THR A 100 -8.16 -6.36 0.82
C THR A 100 -7.51 -6.37 -0.55
N CYS A 101 -6.93 -7.50 -0.99
CA CYS A 101 -6.29 -7.64 -2.30
C CYS A 101 -7.26 -7.58 -3.50
N ILE A 102 -8.55 -7.35 -3.29
CA ILE A 102 -9.48 -7.02 -4.37
C ILE A 102 -9.38 -5.54 -4.82
N TYR A 103 -8.64 -4.68 -4.09
CA TYR A 103 -8.51 -3.26 -4.43
C TYR A 103 -8.05 -2.98 -5.88
N PRO A 104 -7.22 -3.80 -6.55
CA PRO A 104 -6.87 -3.57 -7.95
C PRO A 104 -8.08 -3.65 -8.90
N LEU A 105 -9.07 -4.48 -8.58
CA LEU A 105 -10.31 -4.56 -9.39
C LEU A 105 -11.13 -3.28 -9.25
N PHE A 106 -11.20 -2.68 -8.06
CA PHE A 106 -11.80 -1.35 -7.90
C PHE A 106 -11.01 -0.29 -8.67
N ASN A 107 -9.67 -0.38 -8.69
CA ASN A 107 -8.86 0.58 -9.46
C ASN A 107 -9.11 0.48 -10.96
N ILE A 108 -9.34 -0.70 -11.52
CA ILE A 108 -9.75 -0.85 -12.93
C ILE A 108 -11.08 -0.12 -13.18
N LEU A 109 -12.05 -0.23 -12.26
CA LEU A 109 -13.30 0.51 -12.41
C LEU A 109 -13.07 2.03 -12.38
N TRP A 110 -12.25 2.53 -11.44
CA TRP A 110 -11.90 3.95 -11.39
C TRP A 110 -11.11 4.40 -12.62
N ALA A 111 -10.19 3.58 -13.13
CA ALA A 111 -9.44 3.84 -14.35
C ALA A 111 -10.38 4.09 -15.55
N ILE A 112 -11.39 3.23 -15.73
CA ILE A 112 -12.38 3.38 -16.79
C ILE A 112 -13.27 4.62 -16.56
N PHE A 113 -13.87 4.76 -15.37
CA PHE A 113 -14.91 5.76 -15.14
C PHE A 113 -14.36 7.16 -14.86
N LEU A 114 -13.27 7.27 -14.11
CA LEU A 114 -12.71 8.55 -13.67
C LEU A 114 -11.54 9.02 -14.54
N LEU A 115 -10.59 8.11 -14.85
CA LEU A 115 -9.39 8.46 -15.61
C LEU A 115 -9.59 8.33 -17.13
N LYS A 116 -10.72 7.72 -17.56
CA LYS A 116 -11.03 7.49 -18.97
C LYS A 116 -9.99 6.62 -19.69
N GLU A 117 -9.32 5.74 -18.96
CA GLU A 117 -8.37 4.79 -19.54
C GLU A 117 -9.09 3.75 -20.41
N THR A 118 -8.47 3.38 -21.50
CA THR A 118 -8.88 2.22 -22.32
C THR A 118 -8.24 0.97 -21.75
N VAL A 119 -9.03 0.20 -20.99
CA VAL A 119 -8.56 -1.07 -20.40
C VAL A 119 -8.77 -2.20 -21.39
N THR A 120 -7.68 -2.81 -21.84
CA THR A 120 -7.74 -3.96 -22.75
C THR A 120 -8.17 -5.22 -22.02
N LEU A 121 -8.75 -6.17 -22.75
CA LEU A 121 -9.17 -7.47 -22.17
C LEU A 121 -8.00 -8.22 -21.50
N PRO A 122 -6.78 -8.29 -22.09
CA PRO A 122 -5.64 -8.93 -21.42
C PRO A 122 -5.27 -8.27 -20.10
N VAL A 123 -5.30 -6.94 -19.99
CA VAL A 123 -5.01 -6.21 -18.74
C VAL A 123 -6.04 -6.54 -17.66
N ALA A 124 -7.34 -6.52 -18.00
CA ALA A 124 -8.40 -6.88 -17.07
C ALA A 124 -8.32 -8.35 -16.62
N ALA A 125 -8.06 -9.26 -17.56
CA ALA A 125 -7.87 -10.68 -17.28
C ALA A 125 -6.62 -10.91 -16.43
N GLY A 126 -5.48 -10.28 -16.77
CA GLY A 126 -4.23 -10.37 -16.03
C GLY A 126 -4.39 -9.90 -14.58
N ALA A 127 -5.05 -8.75 -14.36
CA ALA A 127 -5.34 -8.24 -13.02
C ALA A 127 -6.24 -9.21 -12.22
N THR A 128 -7.26 -9.78 -12.86
CA THR A 128 -8.14 -10.79 -12.23
C THR A 128 -7.36 -12.04 -11.84
N ILE A 129 -6.49 -12.55 -12.71
CA ILE A 129 -5.65 -13.71 -12.46
C ILE A 129 -4.67 -13.43 -11.31
N ILE A 130 -4.06 -12.22 -11.24
CA ILE A 130 -3.22 -11.82 -10.10
C ILE A 130 -4.02 -11.89 -8.80
N VAL A 131 -5.22 -11.32 -8.75
CA VAL A 131 -6.06 -11.33 -7.55
C VAL A 131 -6.42 -12.76 -7.13
N LEU A 132 -6.78 -13.64 -8.09
CA LEU A 132 -7.04 -15.05 -7.82
C LEU A 132 -5.80 -15.78 -7.29
N GLY A 133 -4.62 -15.52 -7.87
CA GLY A 133 -3.35 -16.06 -7.40
C GLY A 133 -3.03 -15.64 -5.97
N ILE A 134 -3.18 -14.35 -5.65
CA ILE A 134 -3.00 -13.78 -4.30
C ILE A 134 -3.98 -14.43 -3.30
N TRP A 135 -5.24 -14.59 -3.70
CA TRP A 135 -6.24 -15.24 -2.87
C TRP A 135 -5.86 -16.70 -2.55
N LEU A 136 -5.34 -17.43 -3.54
CA LEU A 136 -4.89 -18.80 -3.34
C LEU A 136 -3.67 -18.91 -2.42
N LEU A 137 -2.67 -18.00 -2.59
CA LEU A 137 -1.51 -17.88 -1.71
C LEU A 137 -1.90 -17.64 -0.25
N SER A 138 -2.91 -16.81 -0.03
CA SER A 138 -3.33 -16.41 1.30
C SER A 138 -4.16 -17.49 2.03
N ARG A 139 -4.81 -18.41 1.30
CA ARG A 139 -5.64 -19.48 1.89
C ARG A 139 -4.86 -20.51 2.72
N GLU A 140 -3.58 -20.69 2.43
CA GLU A 140 -2.75 -21.70 3.10
C GLU A 140 -2.44 -21.37 4.57
N GLN A 141 -2.58 -20.13 4.98
CA GLN A 141 -2.27 -19.68 6.35
C GLN A 141 -3.41 -19.88 7.35
N THR A 142 -4.49 -20.57 6.99
CA THR A 142 -5.69 -20.71 7.83
C THR A 142 -5.60 -21.85 8.83
N GLY A 143 -5.15 -21.57 10.06
CA GLY A 143 -5.44 -22.40 11.23
C GLY A 143 -6.92 -22.30 11.61
N LYS A 144 -7.58 -23.45 11.81
CA LYS A 144 -9.00 -23.56 12.19
C LYS A 144 -9.26 -23.01 13.60
N LYS A 145 -9.81 -21.80 13.74
CA LYS A 145 -10.56 -21.39 14.93
C LYS A 145 -11.94 -20.89 14.53
N SER A 146 -12.99 -21.52 15.07
CA SER A 146 -14.37 -21.03 14.95
C SER A 146 -14.45 -19.63 15.57
N GLN A 147 -14.73 -18.62 14.76
CA GLN A 147 -14.89 -17.23 15.23
C GLN A 147 -16.37 -16.87 15.31
N ASN A 148 -16.72 -16.02 16.28
CA ASN A 148 -18.06 -15.45 16.40
C ASN A 148 -18.46 -14.74 15.08
N LYS A 149 -19.66 -15.05 14.57
CA LYS A 149 -20.18 -14.51 13.31
C LYS A 149 -20.16 -12.98 13.25
N LYS A 150 -20.45 -12.30 14.38
CA LYS A 150 -20.40 -10.81 14.45
C LYS A 150 -18.98 -10.28 14.30
N ILE A 151 -17.98 -10.92 14.92
CA ILE A 151 -16.56 -10.54 14.79
C ILE A 151 -16.10 -10.76 13.35
N MET A 152 -16.49 -11.87 12.74
CA MET A 152 -16.19 -12.17 11.35
C MET A 152 -16.76 -11.12 10.41
N ALA A 153 -18.06 -10.80 10.52
CA ALA A 153 -18.72 -9.79 9.69
C ALA A 153 -18.05 -8.42 9.83
N LYS A 154 -17.71 -7.99 11.05
CA LYS A 154 -17.01 -6.74 11.32
C LYS A 154 -15.62 -6.71 10.67
N GLY A 155 -14.87 -7.81 10.77
CA GLY A 155 -13.53 -7.91 10.16
C GLY A 155 -13.58 -7.90 8.64
N VAL A 156 -14.55 -8.58 8.02
CA VAL A 156 -14.79 -8.54 6.58
C VAL A 156 -15.19 -7.14 6.12
N PHE A 157 -16.10 -6.48 6.85
CA PHE A 157 -16.48 -5.09 6.55
C PHE A 157 -15.27 -4.16 6.58
N PHE A 158 -14.40 -4.27 7.57
CA PHE A 158 -13.18 -3.46 7.63
C PHE A 158 -12.23 -3.76 6.47
N ALA A 159 -12.07 -5.02 6.06
CA ALA A 159 -11.22 -5.39 4.93
C ALA A 159 -11.76 -4.83 3.60
N LEU A 160 -13.07 -4.91 3.36
CA LEU A 160 -13.71 -4.34 2.17
C LEU A 160 -13.60 -2.80 2.16
N SER A 161 -13.84 -2.17 3.31
CA SER A 161 -13.68 -0.71 3.46
C SER A 161 -12.21 -0.28 3.23
N THR A 162 -11.24 -1.10 3.64
CA THR A 162 -9.82 -0.89 3.34
C THR A 162 -9.57 -0.93 1.84
N ALA A 163 -10.05 -1.97 1.15
CA ALA A 163 -9.87 -2.11 -0.30
C ALA A 163 -10.45 -0.90 -1.06
N LEU A 164 -11.62 -0.43 -0.64
CA LEU A 164 -12.25 0.76 -1.20
C LEU A 164 -11.44 2.03 -0.89
N ALA A 165 -11.02 2.23 0.37
CA ALA A 165 -10.23 3.40 0.77
C ALA A 165 -8.89 3.46 0.03
N TRP A 166 -8.19 2.33 -0.10
CA TRP A 166 -6.95 2.27 -0.87
C TRP A 166 -7.19 2.56 -2.34
N SER A 167 -8.24 2.00 -2.94
CA SER A 167 -8.53 2.24 -4.36
C SER A 167 -8.84 3.72 -4.66
N ILE A 168 -9.63 4.39 -3.82
CA ILE A 168 -9.91 5.82 -3.94
C ILE A 168 -8.62 6.64 -3.76
N SER A 169 -7.82 6.29 -2.75
CA SER A 169 -6.55 6.97 -2.48
C SER A 169 -5.58 6.85 -3.65
N ILE A 170 -5.52 5.69 -4.29
CA ILE A 170 -4.64 5.43 -5.43
C ILE A 170 -5.06 6.26 -6.66
N VAL A 171 -6.34 6.31 -6.98
CA VAL A 171 -6.80 7.14 -8.10
C VAL A 171 -6.54 8.63 -7.87
N MET A 172 -6.65 9.09 -6.63
CA MET A 172 -6.36 10.49 -6.30
C MET A 172 -4.87 10.84 -6.44
N ILE A 173 -3.95 9.94 -6.07
CA ILE A 173 -2.51 10.19 -6.26
C ILE A 173 -2.13 10.09 -7.74
N ASP A 174 -2.72 9.17 -8.47
CA ASP A 174 -2.53 9.09 -9.93
C ASP A 174 -2.97 10.40 -10.60
N MET A 175 -4.18 10.87 -10.32
CA MET A 175 -4.66 12.18 -10.82
C MET A 175 -3.69 13.32 -10.46
N ALA A 176 -3.11 13.30 -9.24
CA ALA A 176 -2.21 14.36 -8.79
C ALA A 176 -0.85 14.36 -9.54
N VAL A 177 -0.33 13.19 -9.93
CA VAL A 177 1.00 13.07 -10.58
C VAL A 177 0.94 13.12 -12.10
N THR A 178 -0.24 12.89 -12.71
CA THR A 178 -0.41 12.83 -14.17
C THR A 178 -0.96 14.12 -14.78
N LEU A 179 -1.21 15.16 -13.98
CA LEU A 179 -1.58 16.48 -14.52
C LEU A 179 -0.44 17.05 -15.39
N PRO A 180 -0.76 17.87 -16.41
CA PRO A 180 0.24 18.47 -17.29
C PRO A 180 1.35 19.23 -16.55
N GLU A 181 1.01 19.82 -15.40
CA GLU A 181 1.93 20.59 -14.55
C GLU A 181 2.81 19.73 -13.64
N THR A 182 2.53 18.41 -13.49
CA THR A 182 3.18 17.55 -12.49
C THR A 182 3.91 16.33 -13.05
N GLY A 183 4.00 16.16 -14.35
CA GLY A 183 4.51 14.98 -15.04
C GLY A 183 6.02 14.72 -14.92
N SER A 184 6.66 14.86 -13.74
CA SER A 184 8.10 14.60 -13.57
C SER A 184 8.39 13.75 -12.31
N LEU A 185 9.59 13.16 -12.28
CA LEU A 185 10.11 12.41 -11.12
C LEU A 185 10.07 13.26 -9.83
N ASP A 186 10.46 14.52 -9.93
CA ASP A 186 10.47 15.44 -8.80
C ASP A 186 9.05 15.70 -8.27
N HIS A 187 8.08 15.85 -9.16
CA HIS A 187 6.67 15.97 -8.77
C HIS A 187 6.16 14.71 -8.07
N ALA A 188 6.45 13.51 -8.59
CA ALA A 188 6.07 12.26 -7.94
C ALA A 188 6.63 12.15 -6.51
N PHE A 189 7.91 12.57 -6.31
CA PHE A 189 8.54 12.61 -5.00
C PHE A 189 7.89 13.63 -4.06
N VAL A 190 7.69 14.87 -4.54
CA VAL A 190 7.12 15.96 -3.74
C VAL A 190 5.66 15.68 -3.39
N ILE A 191 4.85 15.18 -4.32
CA ILE A 191 3.45 14.81 -4.10
C ILE A 191 3.34 13.67 -3.07
N ASN A 192 4.21 12.64 -3.16
CA ASN A 192 4.26 11.60 -2.13
C ASN A 192 4.66 12.17 -0.75
N THR A 193 5.58 13.14 -0.71
CA THR A 193 5.96 13.83 0.52
C THR A 193 4.79 14.59 1.13
N VAL A 194 4.07 15.39 0.35
CA VAL A 194 2.85 16.10 0.78
C VAL A 194 1.82 15.13 1.35
N ARG A 195 1.60 14.00 0.66
CA ARG A 195 0.67 12.94 1.07
C ARG A 195 1.02 12.38 2.46
N VAL A 196 2.30 12.01 2.67
CA VAL A 196 2.76 11.43 3.94
C VAL A 196 2.73 12.47 5.07
N VAL A 197 3.12 13.71 4.79
CA VAL A 197 3.08 14.82 5.76
C VAL A 197 1.65 15.14 6.18
N ALA A 198 0.72 15.23 5.24
CA ALA A 198 -0.69 15.54 5.54
C ALA A 198 -1.31 14.51 6.49
N VAL A 199 -1.07 13.21 6.24
CA VAL A 199 -1.61 12.18 7.10
C VAL A 199 -0.86 12.09 8.45
N ALA A 200 0.45 12.31 8.47
CA ALA A 200 1.21 12.36 9.71
C ALA A 200 0.71 13.50 10.62
N PHE A 201 0.51 14.68 10.05
CA PHE A 201 -0.06 15.82 10.76
C PHE A 201 -1.47 15.51 11.30
N SER A 202 -2.36 14.95 10.45
CA SER A 202 -3.72 14.58 10.85
C SER A 202 -3.73 13.57 12.00
N LEU A 203 -2.88 12.55 11.96
CA LEU A 203 -2.77 11.56 13.03
C LEU A 203 -2.17 12.12 14.31
N LEU A 204 -1.21 13.04 14.22
CA LEU A 204 -0.65 13.72 15.39
C LEU A 204 -1.70 14.62 16.07
N VAL A 205 -2.46 15.38 15.29
CA VAL A 205 -3.57 16.21 15.82
C VAL A 205 -4.64 15.35 16.49
N LEU A 206 -4.96 14.19 15.90
CA LEU A 206 -5.96 13.26 16.43
C LEU A 206 -5.39 12.33 17.52
N SER A 207 -4.08 12.32 17.76
CA SER A 207 -3.45 11.40 18.71
C SER A 207 -3.99 11.49 20.14
N PRO A 208 -4.38 12.66 20.71
CA PRO A 208 -4.97 12.73 22.05
C PRO A 208 -6.29 11.95 22.16
N LEU A 209 -7.04 11.82 21.07
CA LEU A 209 -8.30 11.08 21.00
C LEU A 209 -8.06 9.60 20.67
N ALA A 210 -7.16 9.33 19.73
CA ALA A 210 -6.94 8.01 19.15
C ALA A 210 -5.94 7.15 19.96
N ASP A 211 -4.93 7.75 20.57
CA ASP A 211 -3.93 7.11 21.43
C ASP A 211 -3.79 7.83 22.78
N ARG A 212 -4.88 7.87 23.53
CA ARG A 212 -5.03 8.62 24.81
C ARG A 212 -3.89 8.44 25.82
N LYS A 213 -3.16 7.32 25.74
CA LYS A 213 -2.01 7.02 26.63
C LYS A 213 -0.67 7.41 26.00
N PHE A 214 -0.67 7.98 24.82
CA PHE A 214 0.54 8.33 24.05
C PHE A 214 1.50 7.13 23.98
N GLU A 215 0.99 5.94 23.69
CA GLU A 215 1.78 4.70 23.63
C GLU A 215 2.85 4.78 22.54
N PHE A 216 2.63 5.60 21.49
CA PHE A 216 3.62 5.84 20.45
C PHE A 216 4.92 6.46 20.98
N LEU A 217 4.88 7.24 22.08
CA LEU A 217 6.09 7.81 22.74
C LEU A 217 6.78 6.82 23.68
N LYS A 218 6.11 5.74 24.08
CA LYS A 218 6.60 4.78 25.08
C LYS A 218 7.11 3.47 24.46
N MET A 219 7.31 3.46 23.14
CA MET A 219 7.75 2.27 22.42
C MET A 219 9.19 1.89 22.76
N LYS A 220 9.47 0.58 22.82
CA LYS A 220 10.83 0.07 22.92
C LYS A 220 11.63 0.46 21.69
N LYS A 221 12.90 0.83 21.86
CA LYS A 221 13.82 1.26 20.79
C LYS A 221 13.82 0.31 19.57
N ARG A 222 13.89 -1.02 19.80
CA ARG A 222 13.85 -2.02 18.73
C ARG A 222 12.55 -1.94 17.91
N THR A 223 11.40 -1.79 18.59
CA THR A 223 10.09 -1.65 17.93
C THR A 223 10.00 -0.36 17.12
N ALA A 224 10.46 0.75 17.70
CA ALA A 224 10.49 2.04 17.01
C ALA A 224 11.38 1.99 15.75
N ILE A 225 12.60 1.45 15.85
CA ILE A 225 13.49 1.31 14.69
C ILE A 225 12.83 0.46 13.58
N ALA A 226 12.20 -0.66 13.91
CA ALA A 226 11.52 -1.49 12.91
C ALA A 226 10.36 -0.75 12.23
N LEU A 227 9.60 0.06 12.98
CA LEU A 227 8.51 0.88 12.42
C LEU A 227 9.04 2.04 11.57
N ILE A 228 10.11 2.69 11.99
CA ILE A 228 10.73 3.81 11.26
C ILE A 228 11.34 3.32 9.94
N SER A 229 12.19 2.30 9.99
CA SER A 229 12.83 1.76 8.78
C SER A 229 11.81 1.16 7.82
N GLY A 230 10.84 0.37 8.33
CA GLY A 230 9.75 -0.15 7.49
C GLY A 230 8.83 0.96 6.97
N GLY A 231 8.59 2.01 7.75
CA GLY A 231 7.86 3.20 7.32
C GLY A 231 8.55 3.90 6.15
N PHE A 232 9.85 4.15 6.27
CA PHE A 232 10.63 4.74 5.20
C PHE A 232 10.58 3.90 3.92
N VAL A 233 10.80 2.59 4.03
CA VAL A 233 10.76 1.69 2.86
C VAL A 233 9.37 1.64 2.23
N ALA A 234 8.29 1.53 3.01
CA ALA A 234 6.94 1.45 2.45
C ALA A 234 6.40 2.79 1.96
N LEU A 235 6.49 3.82 2.81
CA LEU A 235 5.82 5.11 2.59
C LEU A 235 6.72 6.07 1.79
N GLY A 236 8.02 6.03 2.05
CA GLY A 236 8.99 6.82 1.30
C GLY A 236 9.28 6.22 -0.08
N VAL A 237 9.78 4.99 -0.12
CA VAL A 237 10.21 4.35 -1.37
C VAL A 237 9.05 3.71 -2.12
N GLY A 238 8.26 2.85 -1.45
CA GLY A 238 7.20 2.08 -2.11
C GLY A 238 6.12 2.95 -2.76
N TRP A 239 5.57 3.90 -2.03
CA TRP A 239 4.56 4.81 -2.57
C TRP A 239 5.11 5.81 -3.59
N PHE A 240 6.37 6.23 -3.45
CA PHE A 240 7.05 7.02 -4.48
C PHE A 240 7.18 6.23 -5.80
N LEU A 241 7.62 4.97 -5.73
CA LEU A 241 7.74 4.12 -6.91
C LEU A 241 6.40 3.86 -7.58
N LEU A 242 5.32 3.66 -6.80
CA LEU A 242 3.98 3.54 -7.37
C LEU A 242 3.54 4.85 -8.04
N ALA A 243 3.69 6.00 -7.38
CA ALA A 243 3.37 7.30 -7.96
C ALA A 243 4.19 7.58 -9.24
N TYR A 244 5.46 7.21 -9.23
CA TYR A 244 6.33 7.31 -10.40
C TYR A 244 5.89 6.39 -11.54
N SER A 245 5.38 5.20 -11.24
CA SER A 245 4.89 4.28 -12.28
C SER A 245 3.74 4.87 -13.10
N PHE A 246 2.86 5.67 -12.49
CA PHE A 246 1.73 6.32 -13.17
C PHE A 246 2.17 7.36 -14.23
N LEU A 247 3.40 7.86 -14.16
CA LEU A 247 3.95 8.73 -15.20
C LEU A 247 4.32 7.97 -16.50
N HIS A 248 4.34 6.63 -16.44
CA HIS A 248 4.84 5.81 -17.54
C HIS A 248 3.86 4.76 -18.05
N ILE A 249 2.95 4.30 -17.19
CA ILE A 249 1.94 3.30 -17.52
C ILE A 249 0.59 3.64 -16.86
N PRO A 250 -0.53 3.23 -17.46
CA PRO A 250 -1.86 3.43 -16.90
C PRO A 250 -2.01 2.80 -15.52
N GLN A 251 -2.88 3.40 -14.69
CA GLN A 251 -3.20 2.88 -13.37
C GLN A 251 -3.72 1.45 -13.42
N SER A 252 -4.53 1.12 -14.43
CA SER A 252 -5.07 -0.23 -14.67
C SER A 252 -4.00 -1.32 -14.80
N GLN A 253 -2.78 -0.97 -15.20
CA GLN A 253 -1.62 -1.86 -15.26
C GLN A 253 -0.75 -1.76 -13.99
N ALA A 254 -0.41 -0.53 -13.55
CA ALA A 254 0.49 -0.30 -12.42
C ALA A 254 -0.04 -0.91 -11.11
N VAL A 255 -1.33 -0.78 -10.84
CA VAL A 255 -1.91 -1.22 -9.56
C VAL A 255 -1.92 -2.74 -9.39
N PRO A 256 -2.35 -3.56 -10.38
CA PRO A 256 -2.22 -5.01 -10.28
C PRO A 256 -0.77 -5.48 -10.13
N LEU A 257 0.18 -4.86 -10.83
CA LEU A 257 1.61 -5.18 -10.71
C LEU A 257 2.13 -4.88 -9.30
N SER A 258 1.78 -3.73 -8.73
CA SER A 258 2.18 -3.36 -7.37
C SER A 258 1.51 -4.22 -6.28
N SER A 259 0.39 -4.88 -6.58
CA SER A 259 -0.30 -5.77 -5.64
C SER A 259 0.34 -7.15 -5.49
N THR A 260 1.42 -7.45 -6.22
CA THR A 260 2.13 -8.75 -6.18
C THR A 260 2.97 -8.98 -4.92
N THR A 261 2.90 -8.10 -3.94
CA THR A 261 3.54 -8.20 -2.61
C THR A 261 3.45 -9.61 -1.97
N PRO A 262 2.30 -10.34 -2.00
CA PRO A 262 2.21 -11.68 -1.43
C PRO A 262 3.10 -12.71 -2.13
N LEU A 263 3.36 -12.54 -3.43
CA LEU A 263 4.29 -13.39 -4.17
C LEU A 263 5.71 -13.25 -3.61
N TYR A 264 6.20 -12.00 -3.47
CA TYR A 264 7.52 -11.73 -2.88
C TYR A 264 7.61 -12.20 -1.43
N SER A 265 6.54 -12.02 -0.65
CA SER A 265 6.47 -12.50 0.75
C SER A 265 6.59 -14.02 0.84
N THR A 266 6.03 -14.76 -0.11
CA THR A 266 6.14 -16.22 -0.18
C THR A 266 7.58 -16.66 -0.46
N PHE A 267 8.26 -16.01 -1.39
CA PHE A 267 9.67 -16.26 -1.66
C PHE A 267 10.57 -15.93 -0.47
N ALA A 268 10.33 -14.81 0.19
CA ALA A 268 11.05 -14.43 1.40
C ALA A 268 10.83 -15.44 2.54
N GLY A 269 9.59 -15.91 2.73
CA GLY A 269 9.23 -16.95 3.71
C GLY A 269 10.00 -18.24 3.49
N LYS A 270 10.08 -18.71 2.23
CA LYS A 270 10.88 -19.89 1.89
C LYS A 270 12.38 -19.68 2.16
N SER A 271 12.96 -18.57 1.66
CA SER A 271 14.39 -18.33 1.68
C SER A 271 14.92 -18.00 3.07
N LEU A 272 14.16 -17.25 3.87
CA LEU A 272 14.57 -16.77 5.19
C LEU A 272 14.04 -17.61 6.36
N LEU A 273 12.91 -18.30 6.18
CA LEU A 273 12.24 -19.03 7.24
C LEU A 273 12.15 -20.54 6.98
N ASN A 274 12.73 -21.05 5.88
CA ASN A 274 12.66 -22.44 5.44
C ASN A 274 11.22 -23.02 5.38
N GLU A 275 10.26 -22.19 5.02
CA GLU A 275 8.86 -22.61 4.90
C GLU A 275 8.66 -23.56 3.72
N LYS A 276 7.83 -24.60 3.91
CA LYS A 276 7.53 -25.57 2.84
C LYS A 276 6.60 -24.94 1.79
N ILE A 277 6.98 -25.06 0.52
CA ILE A 277 6.09 -24.69 -0.58
C ILE A 277 5.11 -25.84 -0.82
N THR A 278 3.82 -25.56 -0.60
CA THR A 278 2.73 -26.49 -0.93
C THR A 278 2.28 -26.32 -2.39
N ALA A 279 1.52 -27.26 -2.91
CA ALA A 279 0.97 -27.20 -4.26
C ALA A 279 0.10 -25.93 -4.47
N LYS A 280 -0.63 -25.48 -3.44
CA LYS A 280 -1.44 -24.24 -3.54
C LYS A 280 -0.58 -22.99 -3.62
N ILE A 281 0.51 -22.93 -2.85
CA ILE A 281 1.49 -21.84 -2.93
C ILE A 281 2.12 -21.81 -4.32
N ALA A 282 2.52 -22.96 -4.86
CA ALA A 282 3.07 -23.06 -6.21
C ALA A 282 2.07 -22.60 -7.28
N LEU A 283 0.81 -23.07 -7.21
CA LEU A 283 -0.24 -22.67 -8.14
C LEU A 283 -0.59 -21.18 -8.03
N GLY A 284 -0.73 -20.65 -6.81
CA GLY A 284 -0.99 -19.25 -6.58
C GLY A 284 0.14 -18.35 -7.12
N SER A 285 1.40 -18.76 -6.92
CA SER A 285 2.57 -18.05 -7.46
C SER A 285 2.57 -18.09 -9.00
N LEU A 286 2.24 -19.22 -9.59
CA LEU A 286 2.16 -19.38 -11.05
C LEU A 286 1.08 -18.46 -11.64
N LEU A 287 -0.10 -18.42 -11.03
CA LEU A 287 -1.18 -17.51 -11.46
C LEU A 287 -0.74 -16.05 -11.40
N VAL A 288 -0.07 -15.62 -10.32
CA VAL A 288 0.44 -14.25 -10.23
C VAL A 288 1.45 -13.97 -11.35
N VAL A 289 2.37 -14.89 -11.64
CA VAL A 289 3.37 -14.73 -12.72
C VAL A 289 2.69 -14.65 -14.09
N ILE A 290 1.69 -15.50 -14.35
CA ILE A 290 0.92 -15.46 -15.61
C ILE A 290 0.21 -14.12 -15.77
N GLY A 291 -0.47 -13.64 -14.72
CA GLY A 291 -1.17 -12.35 -14.77
C GLY A 291 -0.22 -11.17 -14.98
N VAL A 292 0.94 -11.18 -14.32
CA VAL A 292 2.01 -10.18 -14.55
C VAL A 292 2.47 -10.23 -16.00
N PHE A 293 2.75 -11.43 -16.54
CA PHE A 293 3.18 -11.60 -17.93
C PHE A 293 2.14 -11.06 -18.92
N MET A 294 0.85 -11.33 -18.69
CA MET A 294 -0.23 -10.80 -19.55
C MET A 294 -0.25 -9.26 -19.58
N ILE A 295 -0.08 -8.61 -18.42
CA ILE A 295 -0.06 -7.13 -18.34
C ILE A 295 1.17 -6.56 -19.06
N PHE A 296 2.33 -7.23 -18.96
CA PHE A 296 3.58 -6.75 -19.60
C PHE A 296 3.60 -6.92 -21.11
N THR A 297 3.01 -8.00 -21.63
CA THR A 297 3.18 -8.41 -23.03
C THR A 297 1.98 -8.10 -23.89
N LEU A 298 0.82 -7.87 -23.29
CA LEU A 298 -0.46 -7.67 -23.98
C LEU A 298 -1.19 -6.43 -23.42
N PRO A 299 -0.50 -5.26 -23.35
CA PRO A 299 -1.05 -4.04 -22.73
C PRO A 299 -2.23 -3.45 -23.51
#